data_fcbdf9b0bef5b4878c498aaf4b2ccb30
#
_entry.id   fcbdf9b0bef5b4878c498aaf4b2ccb30
#
_cell.length_a   1.000
_cell.length_b   1.000
_cell.length_c   1.000
_cell.angle_alpha   90.00
_cell.angle_beta   90.00
_cell.angle_gamma   90.00
#
_symmetry.space_group_name_H-M   'P 1'
#
loop_
_entity.id
_entity.type
_entity.pdbx_description
1 polymer ?
#
loop_
_entity_poly.entity_id
_entity_poly.type
_entity_poly.pdbx_seq_one_letter_code
_entity_poly.pdbx_strand_id
1 'polypeptide(L)'
;MLKTIFWLLSYIRYEKRSFFIGLILLLLASASGVYAPIVAKQFIDLVITPSENSGVINWGQITQFAAVYFGLLLISALSAYFGRFILSVMSNRLTKRLRDELFDKIQHLPIRYFDSLPAGKVVSKITNDTEVVRQNFFVAATANVLNSIIIIVGIYAVIFSLNIRLGAALLLVIPAILLWQVVFSKKAGAFTGPLRESFSNMNGKLNEIIQGMSIIQVFQQEKLVNEEYEAIVQEWKGIGLEELKVESFLAWSVVGFLRNVTLMFAVLYLSVKYLGGTLGLTAGFIYAI
;
A
#
# COMPACT_ATOMS: atom_id res chain seq x y z
N MET A 1 0.99 -17.06 -14.73
CA MET A 1 0.90 -16.10 -13.59
C MET A 1 0.15 -16.69 -12.39
N LEU A 2 -1.11 -17.08 -12.49
CA LEU A 2 -1.88 -17.60 -11.33
C LEU A 2 -1.19 -18.80 -10.66
N LYS A 3 -0.68 -19.78 -11.42
CA LYS A 3 0.03 -20.95 -10.85
C LYS A 3 1.24 -20.55 -9.99
N THR A 4 2.00 -19.53 -10.40
CA THR A 4 3.16 -19.02 -9.66
C THR A 4 2.74 -18.33 -8.36
N ILE A 5 1.63 -17.57 -8.39
CA ILE A 5 1.06 -16.94 -7.20
C ILE A 5 0.63 -18.01 -6.18
N PHE A 6 -0.13 -19.02 -6.62
CA PHE A 6 -0.55 -20.12 -5.74
C PHE A 6 0.64 -20.92 -5.19
N TRP A 7 1.68 -21.12 -5.99
CA TRP A 7 2.91 -21.76 -5.54
C TRP A 7 3.61 -20.93 -4.44
N LEU A 8 3.77 -19.62 -4.65
CA LEU A 8 4.35 -18.74 -3.63
C LEU A 8 3.49 -18.67 -2.36
N LEU A 9 2.16 -18.63 -2.49
CA LEU A 9 1.25 -18.68 -1.33
C LEU A 9 1.38 -19.99 -0.55
N SER A 10 1.72 -21.09 -1.22
CA SER A 10 1.93 -22.36 -0.53
C SER A 10 3.10 -22.35 0.46
N TYR A 11 4.04 -21.42 0.31
CA TYR A 11 5.13 -21.25 1.28
C TYR A 11 4.65 -20.77 2.66
N ILE A 12 3.51 -20.08 2.74
CA ILE A 12 2.92 -19.63 4.01
C ILE A 12 2.63 -20.82 4.93
N ARG A 13 2.40 -22.01 4.38
CA ARG A 13 2.20 -23.23 5.17
C ARG A 13 3.37 -23.60 6.08
N TYR A 14 4.57 -23.15 5.77
CA TYR A 14 5.78 -23.44 6.58
C TYR A 14 5.85 -22.54 7.82
N GLU A 15 5.20 -21.39 7.81
CA GLU A 15 5.18 -20.42 8.90
C GLU A 15 3.74 -20.10 9.38
N LYS A 16 2.87 -21.11 9.42
CA LYS A 16 1.44 -20.95 9.77
C LYS A 16 1.25 -20.24 11.10
N ARG A 17 2.07 -20.56 12.11
CA ARG A 17 1.94 -19.92 13.45
C ARG A 17 2.16 -18.42 13.38
N SER A 18 3.26 -18.00 12.77
CA SER A 18 3.59 -16.58 12.59
C SER A 18 2.51 -15.87 11.77
N PHE A 19 1.98 -16.53 10.73
CA PHE A 19 0.91 -15.99 9.90
C PHE A 19 -0.37 -15.76 10.71
N PHE A 20 -0.85 -16.78 11.45
CA PHE A 20 -2.08 -16.64 12.24
C PHE A 20 -1.94 -15.66 13.40
N ILE A 21 -0.79 -15.62 14.10
CA ILE A 21 -0.54 -14.63 15.16
C ILE A 21 -0.57 -13.22 14.57
N GLY A 22 0.14 -12.99 13.46
CA GLY A 22 0.14 -11.70 12.77
C GLY A 22 -1.25 -11.28 12.30
N LEU A 23 -2.03 -12.23 11.76
CA LEU A 23 -3.41 -12.01 11.34
C LEU A 23 -4.33 -11.61 12.50
N ILE A 24 -4.26 -12.32 13.63
CA ILE A 24 -5.05 -12.02 14.84
C ILE A 24 -4.70 -10.62 15.36
N LEU A 25 -3.41 -10.28 15.40
CA LEU A 25 -2.97 -8.95 15.83
C LEU A 25 -3.46 -7.85 14.88
N LEU A 26 -3.45 -8.07 13.56
CA LEU A 26 -4.00 -7.11 12.60
C LEU A 26 -5.53 -6.97 12.74
N LEU A 27 -6.24 -8.06 12.99
CA LEU A 27 -7.68 -8.03 13.27
C LEU A 27 -7.97 -7.23 14.56
N LEU A 28 -7.20 -7.45 15.61
CA LEU A 28 -7.33 -6.71 16.87
C LEU A 28 -7.03 -5.22 16.66
N ALA A 29 -5.97 -4.90 15.92
CA ALA A 29 -5.62 -3.52 15.58
C ALA A 29 -6.74 -2.82 14.80
N SER A 30 -7.28 -3.49 13.78
CA SER A 30 -8.39 -2.96 12.98
C SER A 30 -9.66 -2.80 13.81
N ALA A 31 -10.04 -3.80 14.60
CA ALA A 31 -11.22 -3.73 15.44
C ALA A 31 -11.13 -2.57 16.46
N SER A 32 -9.97 -2.41 17.12
CA SER A 32 -9.76 -1.31 18.07
C SER A 32 -9.74 0.06 17.36
N GLY A 33 -9.10 0.15 16.20
CA GLY A 33 -9.03 1.40 15.42
C GLY A 33 -10.38 1.84 14.87
N VAL A 34 -11.17 0.89 14.36
CA VAL A 34 -12.51 1.16 13.81
C VAL A 34 -13.54 1.42 14.93
N TYR A 35 -13.32 0.90 16.13
CA TYR A 35 -14.21 1.15 17.27
C TYR A 35 -13.94 2.50 17.94
N ALA A 36 -12.75 3.07 17.84
CA ALA A 36 -12.40 4.35 18.47
C ALA A 36 -13.35 5.52 18.07
N PRO A 37 -13.71 5.74 16.80
CA PRO A 37 -14.71 6.75 16.42
C PRO A 37 -16.08 6.53 17.07
N ILE A 38 -16.51 5.29 17.32
CA ILE A 38 -17.78 4.98 18.00
C ILE A 38 -17.74 5.47 19.46
N VAL A 39 -16.61 5.27 20.14
CA VAL A 39 -16.40 5.79 21.50
C VAL A 39 -16.40 7.32 21.50
N ALA A 40 -15.77 7.95 20.51
CA ALA A 40 -15.82 9.40 20.36
C ALA A 40 -17.25 9.92 20.16
N LYS A 41 -18.08 9.22 19.37
CA LYS A 41 -19.50 9.50 19.24
C LYS A 41 -20.22 9.43 20.60
N GLN A 42 -20.05 8.32 21.33
CA GLN A 42 -20.71 8.15 22.63
C GLN A 42 -20.28 9.23 23.62
N PHE A 43 -19.03 9.67 23.58
CA PHE A 43 -18.55 10.79 24.38
C PHE A 43 -19.28 12.08 24.07
N ILE A 44 -19.46 12.42 22.78
CA ILE A 44 -20.19 13.62 22.38
C ILE A 44 -21.65 13.54 22.81
N ASP A 45 -22.31 12.41 22.54
CA ASP A 45 -23.75 12.24 22.80
C ASP A 45 -24.08 12.17 24.31
N LEU A 46 -23.23 11.53 25.12
CA LEU A 46 -23.50 11.24 26.53
C LEU A 46 -22.88 12.26 27.49
N VAL A 47 -21.84 12.98 27.07
CA VAL A 47 -21.10 13.91 27.95
C VAL A 47 -21.22 15.35 27.45
N ILE A 48 -20.87 15.63 26.19
CA ILE A 48 -20.82 17.02 25.69
C ILE A 48 -22.23 17.58 25.56
N THR A 49 -23.12 16.92 24.83
CA THR A 49 -24.47 17.42 24.54
C THR A 49 -25.32 17.67 25.83
N PRO A 50 -25.33 16.75 26.81
CA PRO A 50 -26.02 16.99 28.08
C PRO A 50 -25.37 18.10 28.92
N SER A 51 -24.03 18.21 28.91
CA SER A 51 -23.31 19.25 29.65
C SER A 51 -23.57 20.65 29.07
N GLU A 52 -23.69 20.78 27.76
CA GLU A 52 -24.06 22.05 27.10
C GLU A 52 -25.46 22.51 27.51
N ASN A 53 -26.42 21.58 27.63
CA ASN A 53 -27.78 21.88 28.02
C ASN A 53 -27.93 22.18 29.55
N SER A 54 -27.14 21.54 30.39
CA SER A 54 -27.22 21.65 31.86
C SER A 54 -26.23 22.65 32.47
N GLY A 55 -25.22 23.07 31.74
CA GLY A 55 -24.12 23.91 32.24
C GLY A 55 -23.20 23.21 33.26
N VAL A 56 -23.38 21.91 33.53
CA VAL A 56 -22.61 21.15 34.49
C VAL A 56 -21.62 20.23 33.77
N ILE A 57 -20.33 20.38 34.04
CA ILE A 57 -19.26 19.56 33.46
C ILE A 57 -18.96 18.39 34.39
N ASN A 58 -19.14 17.16 33.91
CA ASN A 58 -18.79 15.94 34.64
C ASN A 58 -17.37 15.47 34.28
N TRP A 59 -16.36 15.96 35.02
CA TRP A 59 -14.95 15.61 34.81
C TRP A 59 -14.66 14.12 34.94
N GLY A 60 -15.40 13.37 35.76
CA GLY A 60 -15.23 11.93 35.93
C GLY A 60 -15.58 11.16 34.66
N GLN A 61 -16.66 11.54 33.97
CA GLN A 61 -17.05 10.92 32.70
C GLN A 61 -16.05 11.30 31.58
N ILE A 62 -15.61 12.55 31.53
CA ILE A 62 -14.62 12.99 30.55
C ILE A 62 -13.34 12.17 30.64
N THR A 63 -12.78 12.03 31.86
CA THR A 63 -11.55 11.25 32.09
C THR A 63 -11.73 9.76 31.77
N GLN A 64 -12.89 9.19 32.06
CA GLN A 64 -13.20 7.79 31.73
C GLN A 64 -13.24 7.56 30.21
N PHE A 65 -13.97 8.39 29.45
CA PHE A 65 -14.03 8.27 27.99
C PHE A 65 -12.66 8.53 27.35
N ALA A 66 -11.92 9.53 27.84
CA ALA A 66 -10.57 9.81 27.37
C ALA A 66 -9.62 8.61 27.59
N ALA A 67 -9.68 7.98 28.76
CA ALA A 67 -8.88 6.78 29.05
C ALA A 67 -9.25 5.59 28.17
N VAL A 68 -10.54 5.34 27.94
CA VAL A 68 -11.00 4.28 27.02
C VAL A 68 -10.54 4.55 25.59
N TYR A 69 -10.74 5.77 25.11
CA TYR A 69 -10.34 6.16 23.76
C TYR A 69 -8.83 6.03 23.56
N PHE A 70 -8.04 6.55 24.51
CA PHE A 70 -6.57 6.42 24.48
C PHE A 70 -6.13 4.94 24.55
N GLY A 71 -6.78 4.15 25.41
CA GLY A 71 -6.53 2.70 25.52
C GLY A 71 -6.77 1.97 24.20
N LEU A 72 -7.87 2.26 23.49
CA LEU A 72 -8.17 1.69 22.18
C LEU A 72 -7.11 2.07 21.13
N LEU A 73 -6.69 3.34 21.10
CA LEU A 73 -5.63 3.78 20.17
C LEU A 73 -4.31 3.08 20.48
N LEU A 74 -3.97 2.92 21.75
CA LEU A 74 -2.75 2.26 22.19
C LEU A 74 -2.76 0.77 21.82
N ILE A 75 -3.87 0.07 22.08
CA ILE A 75 -4.07 -1.32 21.66
C ILE A 75 -3.97 -1.44 20.13
N SER A 76 -4.62 -0.54 19.39
CA SER A 76 -4.57 -0.53 17.93
C SER A 76 -3.14 -0.35 17.43
N ALA A 77 -2.40 0.62 17.96
CA ALA A 77 -1.03 0.91 17.55
C ALA A 77 -0.06 -0.24 17.86
N LEU A 78 -0.11 -0.76 19.09
CA LEU A 78 0.75 -1.88 19.51
C LEU A 78 0.43 -3.16 18.73
N SER A 79 -0.84 -3.49 18.58
CA SER A 79 -1.25 -4.67 17.82
C SER A 79 -0.88 -4.56 16.34
N ALA A 80 -1.00 -3.37 15.73
CA ALA A 80 -0.56 -3.14 14.36
C ALA A 80 0.95 -3.27 14.22
N TYR A 81 1.71 -2.72 15.16
CA TYR A 81 3.17 -2.82 15.18
C TYR A 81 3.63 -4.28 15.26
N PHE A 82 3.18 -5.01 16.28
CA PHE A 82 3.58 -6.41 16.48
C PHE A 82 3.06 -7.31 15.37
N GLY A 83 1.85 -7.08 14.86
CA GLY A 83 1.30 -7.81 13.73
C GLY A 83 2.15 -7.68 12.48
N ARG A 84 2.49 -6.44 12.08
CA ARG A 84 3.37 -6.18 10.93
C ARG A 84 4.78 -6.70 11.15
N PHE A 85 5.32 -6.57 12.36
CA PHE A 85 6.64 -7.07 12.71
C PHE A 85 6.73 -8.60 12.53
N ILE A 86 5.77 -9.34 13.10
CA ILE A 86 5.72 -10.81 12.99
C ILE A 86 5.58 -11.25 11.52
N LEU A 87 4.71 -10.59 10.73
CA LEU A 87 4.55 -10.89 9.31
C LEU A 87 5.80 -10.54 8.50
N SER A 88 6.52 -9.50 8.86
CA SER A 88 7.79 -9.15 8.22
C SER A 88 8.88 -10.18 8.54
N VAL A 89 9.00 -10.61 9.80
CA VAL A 89 9.91 -11.69 10.19
C VAL A 89 9.57 -12.99 9.47
N MET A 90 8.28 -13.32 9.38
CA MET A 90 7.79 -14.47 8.60
C MET A 90 8.24 -14.36 7.13
N SER A 91 8.05 -13.22 6.49
CA SER A 91 8.47 -12.98 5.10
C SER A 91 9.96 -13.20 4.91
N ASN A 92 10.81 -12.76 5.86
CA ASN A 92 12.24 -13.00 5.84
C ASN A 92 12.58 -14.49 5.93
N ARG A 93 11.90 -15.26 6.80
CA ARG A 93 12.11 -16.71 6.94
C ARG A 93 11.69 -17.47 5.68
N LEU A 94 10.56 -17.08 5.07
CA LEU A 94 10.11 -17.65 3.80
C LEU A 94 11.11 -17.39 2.67
N THR A 95 11.66 -16.18 2.63
CA THR A 95 12.69 -15.81 1.64
C THR A 95 13.98 -16.57 1.85
N LYS A 96 14.42 -16.73 3.11
CA LYS A 96 15.57 -17.57 3.42
C LYS A 96 15.34 -18.98 2.87
N ARG A 97 14.21 -19.60 3.17
CA ARG A 97 13.88 -20.93 2.67
C ARG A 97 13.88 -21.00 1.14
N LEU A 98 13.33 -19.99 0.48
CA LEU A 98 13.36 -19.91 -0.98
C LEU A 98 14.81 -19.84 -1.51
N ARG A 99 15.68 -19.10 -0.84
CA ARG A 99 17.11 -19.03 -1.18
C ARG A 99 17.81 -20.37 -0.97
N ASP A 100 17.55 -21.05 0.14
CA ASP A 100 18.13 -22.35 0.43
C ASP A 100 17.71 -23.38 -0.62
N GLU A 101 16.43 -23.43 -1.00
CA GLU A 101 15.92 -24.32 -2.05
C GLU A 101 16.47 -24.00 -3.44
N LEU A 102 16.66 -22.71 -3.75
CA LEU A 102 17.28 -22.28 -5.02
C LEU A 102 18.76 -22.65 -5.06
N PHE A 103 19.47 -22.45 -3.95
CA PHE A 103 20.88 -22.77 -3.84
C PHE A 103 21.12 -24.28 -4.01
N ASP A 104 20.32 -25.11 -3.33
CA ASP A 104 20.36 -26.56 -3.48
C ASP A 104 20.11 -26.99 -4.94
N LYS A 105 19.07 -26.43 -5.59
CA LYS A 105 18.81 -26.74 -7.01
C LYS A 105 19.96 -26.35 -7.92
N ILE A 106 20.59 -25.19 -7.69
CA ILE A 106 21.69 -24.71 -8.51
C ILE A 106 22.89 -25.64 -8.41
N GLN A 107 23.19 -26.20 -7.24
CA GLN A 107 24.29 -27.16 -7.06
C GLN A 107 24.10 -28.47 -7.85
N HIS A 108 22.86 -28.81 -8.17
CA HIS A 108 22.54 -30.01 -8.95
C HIS A 108 22.37 -29.76 -10.46
N LEU A 109 22.64 -28.52 -10.92
CA LEU A 109 22.59 -28.23 -12.35
C LEU A 109 23.83 -28.72 -13.09
N PRO A 110 23.71 -29.18 -14.34
CA PRO A 110 24.84 -29.63 -15.14
C PRO A 110 25.84 -28.49 -15.40
N ILE A 111 27.13 -28.81 -15.49
CA ILE A 111 28.22 -27.84 -15.70
C ILE A 111 27.96 -26.95 -16.91
N ARG A 112 27.38 -27.50 -17.99
CA ARG A 112 27.03 -26.78 -19.19
C ARG A 112 26.13 -25.55 -18.94
N TYR A 113 25.35 -25.56 -17.86
CA TYR A 113 24.54 -24.38 -17.46
C TYR A 113 25.42 -23.20 -17.04
N PHE A 114 26.53 -23.51 -16.34
CA PHE A 114 27.45 -22.49 -15.86
C PHE A 114 28.37 -21.95 -16.93
N ASP A 115 28.67 -22.73 -17.98
CA ASP A 115 29.45 -22.28 -19.13
C ASP A 115 28.74 -21.15 -19.91
N SER A 116 27.41 -21.13 -19.88
CA SER A 116 26.58 -20.14 -20.59
C SER A 116 26.19 -18.94 -19.75
N LEU A 117 26.42 -18.96 -18.42
CA LEU A 117 25.96 -17.92 -17.50
C LEU A 117 27.12 -17.39 -16.64
N PRO A 118 27.41 -16.07 -16.68
CA PRO A 118 28.37 -15.48 -15.75
C PRO A 118 27.98 -15.76 -14.28
N ALA A 119 28.98 -16.11 -13.45
CA ALA A 119 28.76 -16.43 -12.04
C ALA A 119 27.99 -15.33 -11.27
N GLY A 120 28.28 -14.05 -11.56
CA GLY A 120 27.56 -12.92 -10.98
C GLY A 120 26.06 -12.90 -11.29
N LYS A 121 25.64 -13.41 -12.45
CA LYS A 121 24.21 -13.51 -12.81
C LYS A 121 23.50 -14.59 -11.99
N VAL A 122 24.18 -15.68 -11.67
CA VAL A 122 23.65 -16.74 -10.80
C VAL A 122 23.49 -16.23 -9.37
N VAL A 123 24.51 -15.54 -8.85
CA VAL A 123 24.47 -14.91 -7.51
C VAL A 123 23.33 -13.90 -7.44
N SER A 124 23.18 -13.02 -8.45
CA SER A 124 22.09 -12.04 -8.51
C SER A 124 20.71 -12.68 -8.46
N LYS A 125 20.49 -13.81 -9.15
CA LYS A 125 19.21 -14.55 -9.07
C LYS A 125 18.90 -15.05 -7.67
N ILE A 126 19.90 -15.53 -6.93
CA ILE A 126 19.69 -16.03 -5.56
C ILE A 126 19.47 -14.88 -4.58
N THR A 127 20.17 -13.75 -4.75
CA THR A 127 20.13 -12.64 -3.79
C THR A 127 19.06 -11.61 -4.15
N ASN A 128 19.18 -10.98 -5.31
CA ASN A 128 18.33 -9.85 -5.70
C ASN A 128 16.93 -10.30 -6.12
N ASP A 129 16.79 -11.33 -6.97
CA ASP A 129 15.48 -11.74 -7.44
C ASP A 129 14.62 -12.28 -6.28
N THR A 130 15.23 -13.00 -5.33
CA THR A 130 14.49 -13.46 -4.14
C THR A 130 14.09 -12.30 -3.21
N GLU A 131 14.90 -11.23 -3.15
CA GLU A 131 14.57 -10.03 -2.40
C GLU A 131 13.39 -9.28 -3.04
N VAL A 132 13.35 -9.20 -4.36
CA VAL A 132 12.20 -8.67 -5.12
C VAL A 132 10.93 -9.49 -4.83
N VAL A 133 11.04 -10.83 -4.79
CA VAL A 133 9.91 -11.70 -4.40
C VAL A 133 9.48 -11.42 -2.95
N ARG A 134 10.42 -11.23 -2.03
CA ARG A 134 10.11 -10.89 -0.63
C ARG A 134 9.28 -9.61 -0.55
N GLN A 135 9.77 -8.54 -1.16
CA GLN A 135 9.14 -7.21 -1.05
C GLN A 135 7.81 -7.15 -1.80
N ASN A 136 7.79 -7.57 -3.05
CA ASN A 136 6.63 -7.41 -3.93
C ASN A 136 5.58 -8.51 -3.78
N PHE A 137 5.92 -9.63 -3.12
CA PHE A 137 4.98 -10.71 -2.90
C PHE A 137 4.74 -11.00 -1.43
N PHE A 138 5.73 -11.50 -0.67
CA PHE A 138 5.48 -11.91 0.72
C PHE A 138 5.07 -10.74 1.61
N VAL A 139 5.80 -9.62 1.59
CA VAL A 139 5.46 -8.43 2.39
C VAL A 139 4.21 -7.75 1.84
N ALA A 140 4.14 -7.55 0.52
CA ALA A 140 2.99 -6.89 -0.09
C ALA A 140 1.68 -7.67 0.15
N ALA A 141 1.68 -8.99 -0.07
CA ALA A 141 0.48 -9.81 0.12
C ALA A 141 0.04 -9.90 1.58
N THR A 142 0.99 -10.09 2.53
CA THR A 142 0.64 -10.36 3.93
C THR A 142 0.50 -9.10 4.77
N ALA A 143 1.45 -8.16 4.69
CA ALA A 143 1.45 -6.97 5.54
C ALA A 143 0.61 -5.82 4.96
N ASN A 144 0.54 -5.68 3.64
CA ASN A 144 -0.16 -4.55 3.02
C ASN A 144 -1.57 -4.93 2.55
N VAL A 145 -1.69 -5.90 1.62
CA VAL A 145 -2.99 -6.25 1.02
C VAL A 145 -3.94 -6.83 2.07
N LEU A 146 -3.45 -7.79 2.89
CA LEU A 146 -4.27 -8.39 3.94
C LEU A 146 -4.74 -7.35 4.96
N ASN A 147 -3.83 -6.49 5.42
CA ASN A 147 -4.18 -5.40 6.34
C ASN A 147 -5.22 -4.45 5.75
N SER A 148 -5.07 -4.07 4.47
CA SER A 148 -6.04 -3.19 3.80
C SER A 148 -7.42 -3.84 3.68
N ILE A 149 -7.48 -5.13 3.34
CA ILE A 149 -8.75 -5.88 3.29
C ILE A 149 -9.42 -5.90 4.67
N ILE A 150 -8.66 -6.19 5.74
CA ILE A 150 -9.19 -6.21 7.12
C ILE A 150 -9.77 -4.85 7.52
N ILE A 151 -9.04 -3.77 7.23
CA ILE A 151 -9.51 -2.41 7.53
C ILE A 151 -10.78 -2.08 6.73
N ILE A 152 -10.81 -2.35 5.44
CA ILE A 152 -11.99 -2.08 4.59
C ILE A 152 -13.20 -2.86 5.09
N VAL A 153 -13.06 -4.15 5.36
CA VAL A 153 -14.14 -4.99 5.90
C VAL A 153 -14.60 -4.47 7.26
N GLY A 154 -13.67 -4.07 8.14
CA GLY A 154 -13.97 -3.50 9.45
C GLY A 154 -14.78 -2.20 9.34
N ILE A 155 -14.35 -1.28 8.48
CA ILE A 155 -15.06 0.00 8.24
C ILE A 155 -16.47 -0.27 7.69
N TYR A 156 -16.61 -1.11 6.66
CA TYR A 156 -17.93 -1.45 6.12
C TYR A 156 -18.82 -2.14 7.15
N ALA A 157 -18.29 -3.05 7.98
CA ALA A 157 -19.05 -3.69 9.05
C ALA A 157 -19.66 -2.65 10.02
N VAL A 158 -18.88 -1.62 10.39
CA VAL A 158 -19.38 -0.53 11.23
C VAL A 158 -20.41 0.33 10.49
N ILE A 159 -20.15 0.73 9.27
CA ILE A 159 -21.10 1.54 8.48
C ILE A 159 -22.44 0.80 8.33
N PHE A 160 -22.42 -0.49 8.02
CA PHE A 160 -23.62 -1.31 7.92
C PHE A 160 -24.36 -1.48 9.25
N SER A 161 -23.64 -1.58 10.37
CA SER A 161 -24.26 -1.65 11.70
C SER A 161 -24.95 -0.36 12.10
N LEU A 162 -24.45 0.78 11.61
CA LEU A 162 -25.02 2.10 11.90
C LEU A 162 -26.13 2.47 10.92
N ASN A 163 -25.93 2.27 9.63
CA ASN A 163 -26.92 2.60 8.60
C ASN A 163 -26.75 1.74 7.34
N ILE A 164 -27.62 0.76 7.16
CA ILE A 164 -27.58 -0.18 6.04
C ILE A 164 -27.74 0.52 4.67
N ARG A 165 -28.54 1.59 4.59
CA ARG A 165 -28.76 2.32 3.32
C ARG A 165 -27.52 3.10 2.91
N LEU A 166 -26.87 3.75 3.87
CA LEU A 166 -25.60 4.44 3.63
C LEU A 166 -24.50 3.43 3.22
N GLY A 167 -24.37 2.32 3.94
CA GLY A 167 -23.42 1.26 3.60
C GLY A 167 -23.62 0.71 2.19
N ALA A 168 -24.87 0.46 1.80
CA ALA A 168 -25.20 0.01 0.45
C ALA A 168 -24.87 1.05 -0.63
N ALA A 169 -25.13 2.33 -0.37
CA ALA A 169 -24.77 3.41 -1.29
C ALA A 169 -23.25 3.54 -1.45
N LEU A 170 -22.49 3.48 -0.36
CA LEU A 170 -21.03 3.57 -0.39
C LEU A 170 -20.39 2.33 -1.06
N LEU A 171 -21.06 1.18 -1.05
CA LEU A 171 -20.60 -0.01 -1.77
C LEU A 171 -20.46 0.24 -3.29
N LEU A 172 -21.23 1.16 -3.85
CA LEU A 172 -21.12 1.57 -5.27
C LEU A 172 -19.77 2.25 -5.59
N VAL A 173 -19.05 2.74 -4.60
CA VAL A 173 -17.71 3.34 -4.78
C VAL A 173 -16.69 2.27 -5.16
N ILE A 174 -16.85 1.02 -4.69
CA ILE A 174 -15.91 -0.07 -4.97
C ILE A 174 -15.80 -0.35 -6.49
N PRO A 175 -16.89 -0.60 -7.23
CA PRO A 175 -16.80 -0.79 -8.67
C PRO A 175 -16.25 0.44 -9.41
N ALA A 176 -16.52 1.67 -8.93
CA ALA A 176 -15.95 2.88 -9.51
C ALA A 176 -14.41 2.91 -9.37
N ILE A 177 -13.90 2.54 -8.19
CA ILE A 177 -12.45 2.42 -7.95
C ILE A 177 -11.84 1.30 -8.80
N LEU A 178 -12.52 0.16 -8.94
CA LEU A 178 -12.03 -0.95 -9.77
C LEU A 178 -11.96 -0.58 -11.25
N LEU A 179 -12.96 0.11 -11.77
CA LEU A 179 -12.96 0.64 -13.15
C LEU A 179 -11.83 1.65 -13.34
N TRP A 180 -11.68 2.58 -12.41
CA TRP A 180 -10.56 3.52 -12.41
C TRP A 180 -9.21 2.80 -12.41
N GLN A 181 -9.02 1.77 -11.58
CA GLN A 181 -7.79 0.98 -11.52
C GLN A 181 -7.44 0.32 -12.85
N VAL A 182 -8.44 -0.17 -13.58
CA VAL A 182 -8.23 -0.74 -14.92
C VAL A 182 -7.76 0.34 -15.91
N VAL A 183 -8.36 1.52 -15.88
CA VAL A 183 -7.97 2.66 -16.73
C VAL A 183 -6.55 3.12 -16.38
N PHE A 184 -6.26 3.28 -15.09
CA PHE A 184 -4.95 3.67 -14.60
C PHE A 184 -3.87 2.67 -15.03
N SER A 185 -4.08 1.37 -14.79
CA SER A 185 -3.12 0.32 -15.13
C SER A 185 -2.81 0.27 -16.63
N LYS A 186 -3.81 0.51 -17.49
CA LYS A 186 -3.60 0.56 -18.94
C LYS A 186 -2.79 1.77 -19.37
N LYS A 187 -3.12 2.96 -18.83
CA LYS A 187 -2.46 4.21 -19.20
C LYS A 187 -1.05 4.32 -18.64
N ALA A 188 -0.87 4.08 -17.33
CA ALA A 188 0.44 4.11 -16.67
C ALA A 188 1.35 2.98 -17.17
N GLY A 189 0.78 1.79 -17.39
CA GLY A 189 1.52 0.63 -17.91
C GLY A 189 2.11 0.82 -19.31
N ALA A 190 1.53 1.71 -20.10
CA ALA A 190 2.06 2.03 -21.44
C ALA A 190 3.46 2.67 -21.40
N PHE A 191 3.80 3.37 -20.33
CA PHE A 191 5.10 4.01 -20.15
C PHE A 191 6.17 3.10 -19.55
N THR A 192 5.79 2.00 -18.92
CA THR A 192 6.73 1.10 -18.21
C THR A 192 7.78 0.48 -19.14
N GLY A 193 7.40 0.09 -20.36
CA GLY A 193 8.30 -0.46 -21.37
C GLY A 193 9.28 0.60 -21.89
N PRO A 194 8.77 1.69 -22.49
CA PRO A 194 9.61 2.77 -23.03
C PRO A 194 10.56 3.38 -21.98
N LEU A 195 10.08 3.60 -20.76
CA LEU A 195 10.89 4.15 -19.68
C LEU A 195 12.07 3.21 -19.31
N ARG A 196 11.79 1.90 -19.23
CA ARG A 196 12.81 0.89 -18.94
C ARG A 196 13.83 0.78 -20.06
N GLU A 197 13.39 0.84 -21.30
CA GLU A 197 14.26 0.82 -22.49
C GLU A 197 15.16 2.04 -22.54
N SER A 198 14.60 3.24 -22.41
CA SER A 198 15.36 4.48 -22.40
C SER A 198 16.36 4.55 -21.23
N PHE A 199 15.96 4.07 -20.01
CA PHE A 199 16.87 3.94 -18.88
C PHE A 199 18.00 2.94 -19.14
N SER A 200 17.72 1.83 -19.83
CA SER A 200 18.73 0.85 -20.24
C SER A 200 19.72 1.44 -21.23
N ASN A 201 19.24 2.20 -22.22
CA ASN A 201 20.08 2.89 -23.21
C ASN A 201 20.98 3.92 -22.55
N MET A 202 20.44 4.72 -21.63
CA MET A 202 21.20 5.69 -20.83
C MET A 202 22.34 5.01 -20.05
N ASN A 203 22.05 3.91 -19.35
CA ASN A 203 23.08 3.16 -18.61
C ASN A 203 24.08 2.47 -19.55
N GLY A 204 23.64 1.97 -20.70
CA GLY A 204 24.52 1.41 -21.72
C GLY A 204 25.52 2.43 -22.21
N LYS A 205 25.05 3.63 -22.59
CA LYS A 205 25.92 4.73 -23.04
C LYS A 205 26.86 5.20 -21.95
N LEU A 206 26.40 5.30 -20.71
CA LEU A 206 27.25 5.64 -19.56
C LEU A 206 28.40 4.64 -19.38
N ASN A 207 28.11 3.34 -19.46
CA ASN A 207 29.12 2.30 -19.37
C ASN A 207 30.12 2.36 -20.50
N GLU A 208 29.66 2.63 -21.75
CA GLU A 208 30.54 2.84 -22.93
C GLU A 208 31.49 4.02 -22.71
N ILE A 209 30.96 5.15 -22.23
CA ILE A 209 31.74 6.36 -21.92
C ILE A 209 32.78 6.06 -20.84
N ILE A 210 32.42 5.39 -19.75
CA ILE A 210 33.36 5.06 -18.68
C ILE A 210 34.47 4.12 -19.16
N GLN A 211 34.12 3.10 -19.96
CA GLN A 211 35.12 2.19 -20.54
C GLN A 211 36.02 2.85 -21.58
N GLY A 212 35.47 3.77 -22.34
CA GLY A 212 36.20 4.53 -23.36
C GLY A 212 36.83 5.83 -22.87
N MET A 213 36.81 6.14 -21.56
CA MET A 213 37.22 7.44 -21.04
C MET A 213 38.63 7.85 -21.41
N SER A 214 39.59 6.91 -21.38
CA SER A 214 40.97 7.18 -21.78
C SER A 214 41.10 7.62 -23.23
N ILE A 215 40.30 7.05 -24.14
CA ILE A 215 40.29 7.40 -25.57
C ILE A 215 39.63 8.78 -25.73
N ILE A 216 38.52 9.03 -25.07
CA ILE A 216 37.80 10.31 -25.12
C ILE A 216 38.72 11.44 -24.68
N GLN A 217 39.48 11.28 -23.61
CA GLN A 217 40.43 12.27 -23.10
C GLN A 217 41.62 12.48 -24.02
N VAL A 218 42.21 11.42 -24.57
CA VAL A 218 43.33 11.54 -25.52
C VAL A 218 42.94 12.33 -26.79
N PHE A 219 41.71 12.12 -27.27
CA PHE A 219 41.20 12.81 -28.45
C PHE A 219 40.46 14.12 -28.15
N GLN A 220 40.38 14.52 -26.83
CA GLN A 220 39.71 15.75 -26.39
C GLN A 220 38.24 15.86 -26.86
N GLN A 221 37.52 14.72 -26.85
CA GLN A 221 36.13 14.64 -27.36
C GLN A 221 35.08 14.68 -26.26
N GLU A 222 35.44 15.15 -25.06
CA GLU A 222 34.54 15.16 -23.91
C GLU A 222 33.25 15.95 -24.18
N LYS A 223 33.36 17.07 -24.91
CA LYS A 223 32.20 17.90 -25.23
C LYS A 223 31.21 17.17 -26.15
N LEU A 224 31.73 16.54 -27.22
CA LEU A 224 30.88 15.78 -28.13
C LEU A 224 30.16 14.61 -27.44
N VAL A 225 30.90 13.85 -26.66
CA VAL A 225 30.35 12.69 -25.92
C VAL A 225 29.32 13.14 -24.89
N ASN A 226 29.54 14.29 -24.23
CA ASN A 226 28.57 14.85 -23.29
C ASN A 226 27.29 15.31 -24.01
N GLU A 227 27.37 15.91 -25.16
CA GLU A 227 26.21 16.31 -25.99
C GLU A 227 25.39 15.08 -26.41
N GLU A 228 26.06 14.00 -26.84
CA GLU A 228 25.40 12.74 -27.19
C GLU A 228 24.69 12.11 -25.98
N TYR A 229 25.36 12.09 -24.82
CA TYR A 229 24.77 11.55 -23.58
C TYR A 229 23.57 12.37 -23.10
N GLU A 230 23.72 13.71 -23.15
CA GLU A 230 22.63 14.63 -22.77
C GLU A 230 21.39 14.42 -23.64
N ALA A 231 21.53 14.16 -24.95
CA ALA A 231 20.39 13.84 -25.81
C ALA A 231 19.62 12.60 -25.34
N ILE A 232 20.32 11.54 -24.91
CA ILE A 232 19.74 10.32 -24.38
C ILE A 232 19.04 10.60 -23.03
N VAL A 233 19.66 11.41 -22.16
CA VAL A 233 19.07 11.83 -20.88
C VAL A 233 17.79 12.65 -21.09
N GLN A 234 17.76 13.54 -22.07
CA GLN A 234 16.59 14.33 -22.41
C GLN A 234 15.43 13.46 -22.95
N GLU A 235 15.74 12.43 -23.74
CA GLU A 235 14.75 11.45 -24.19
C GLU A 235 14.13 10.71 -22.99
N TRP A 236 14.95 10.17 -22.07
CA TRP A 236 14.49 9.52 -20.86
C TRP A 236 13.64 10.45 -19.99
N LYS A 237 14.10 11.69 -19.80
CA LYS A 237 13.36 12.72 -19.05
C LYS A 237 12.02 13.05 -19.72
N GLY A 238 11.97 13.12 -21.05
CA GLY A 238 10.73 13.37 -21.80
C GLY A 238 9.67 12.31 -21.52
N ILE A 239 10.05 11.02 -21.63
CA ILE A 239 9.15 9.89 -21.32
C ILE A 239 8.71 9.92 -19.87
N GLY A 240 9.64 10.18 -18.93
CA GLY A 240 9.33 10.28 -17.50
C GLY A 240 8.37 11.43 -17.15
N LEU A 241 8.49 12.57 -17.82
CA LEU A 241 7.57 13.70 -17.63
C LEU A 241 6.15 13.37 -18.13
N GLU A 242 6.02 12.65 -19.24
CA GLU A 242 4.70 12.23 -19.73
C GLU A 242 4.07 11.17 -18.79
N GLU A 243 4.85 10.22 -18.26
CA GLU A 243 4.41 9.29 -17.24
C GLU A 243 3.92 10.03 -15.98
N LEU A 244 4.71 10.98 -15.47
CA LEU A 244 4.36 11.78 -14.30
C LEU A 244 3.08 12.59 -14.48
N LYS A 245 2.82 13.14 -15.68
CA LYS A 245 1.54 13.83 -15.98
C LYS A 245 0.36 12.88 -15.86
N VAL A 246 0.48 11.68 -16.44
CA VAL A 246 -0.57 10.66 -16.37
C VAL A 246 -0.75 10.15 -14.94
N GLU A 247 0.33 9.89 -14.24
CA GLU A 247 0.29 9.44 -12.84
C GLU A 247 -0.33 10.51 -11.94
N SER A 248 0.14 11.76 -12.02
CA SER A 248 -0.36 12.87 -11.20
C SER A 248 -1.85 13.12 -11.43
N PHE A 249 -2.30 13.08 -12.68
CA PHE A 249 -3.71 13.27 -12.98
C PHE A 249 -4.56 12.10 -12.52
N LEU A 250 -4.20 10.87 -12.88
CA LEU A 250 -5.01 9.70 -12.57
C LEU A 250 -4.86 9.24 -11.11
N ALA A 251 -3.64 9.12 -10.57
CA ALA A 251 -3.44 8.57 -9.24
C ALA A 251 -3.82 9.56 -8.13
N TRP A 252 -3.49 10.85 -8.30
CA TRP A 252 -3.70 11.84 -7.23
C TRP A 252 -4.98 12.64 -7.42
N SER A 253 -5.20 13.23 -8.62
CA SER A 253 -6.33 14.12 -8.84
C SER A 253 -7.66 13.37 -8.91
N VAL A 254 -7.74 12.27 -9.66
CA VAL A 254 -9.00 11.49 -9.81
C VAL A 254 -9.34 10.78 -8.51
N VAL A 255 -8.37 10.17 -7.82
CA VAL A 255 -8.63 9.52 -6.52
C VAL A 255 -9.02 10.55 -5.47
N GLY A 256 -8.34 11.70 -5.42
CA GLY A 256 -8.70 12.81 -4.54
C GLY A 256 -10.12 13.33 -4.82
N PHE A 257 -10.48 13.46 -6.09
CA PHE A 257 -11.82 13.85 -6.50
C PHE A 257 -12.88 12.82 -6.08
N LEU A 258 -12.67 11.54 -6.35
CA LEU A 258 -13.58 10.47 -5.92
C LEU A 258 -13.77 10.45 -4.41
N ARG A 259 -12.68 10.60 -3.65
CA ARG A 259 -12.74 10.71 -2.19
C ARG A 259 -13.62 11.90 -1.76
N ASN A 260 -13.37 13.08 -2.31
CA ASN A 260 -14.12 14.28 -1.93
C ASN A 260 -15.60 14.22 -2.33
N VAL A 261 -15.92 13.64 -3.49
CA VAL A 261 -17.31 13.39 -3.93
C VAL A 261 -18.00 12.40 -2.99
N THR A 262 -17.31 11.32 -2.60
CA THR A 262 -17.85 10.34 -1.64
C THR A 262 -18.13 10.98 -0.28
N LEU A 263 -17.20 11.81 0.20
CA LEU A 263 -17.34 12.56 1.45
C LEU A 263 -18.52 13.54 1.37
N MET A 264 -18.60 14.31 0.30
CA MET A 264 -19.71 15.25 0.07
C MET A 264 -21.06 14.53 0.03
N PHE A 265 -21.14 13.39 -0.66
CA PHE A 265 -22.35 12.57 -0.70
C PHE A 265 -22.75 12.08 0.70
N ALA A 266 -21.79 11.56 1.48
CA ALA A 266 -22.03 11.11 2.85
C ALA A 266 -22.54 12.26 3.73
N VAL A 267 -21.88 13.42 3.69
CA VAL A 267 -22.28 14.61 4.45
C VAL A 267 -23.68 15.09 4.06
N LEU A 268 -23.99 15.20 2.76
CA LEU A 268 -25.30 15.60 2.27
C LEU A 268 -26.40 14.62 2.71
N TYR A 269 -26.16 13.32 2.56
CA TYR A 269 -27.12 12.31 3.00
C TYR A 269 -27.44 12.42 4.49
N LEU A 270 -26.40 12.60 5.32
CA LEU A 270 -26.55 12.74 6.77
C LEU A 270 -27.22 14.04 7.17
N SER A 271 -26.90 15.15 6.47
CA SER A 271 -27.55 16.45 6.70
C SER A 271 -29.05 16.40 6.40
N VAL A 272 -29.46 15.77 5.31
CA VAL A 272 -30.88 15.58 4.97
C VAL A 272 -31.58 14.73 6.05
N LYS A 273 -30.92 13.69 6.56
CA LYS A 273 -31.45 12.85 7.63
C LYS A 273 -31.55 13.58 8.97
N TYR A 274 -30.60 14.47 9.25
CA TYR A 274 -30.64 15.35 10.43
C TYR A 274 -31.80 16.34 10.36
N LEU A 275 -31.93 17.07 9.24
CA LEU A 275 -33.04 18.02 9.04
C LEU A 275 -34.41 17.34 9.05
N GLY A 276 -34.50 16.08 8.64
CA GLY A 276 -35.69 15.25 8.75
C GLY A 276 -36.00 14.70 10.16
N GLY A 277 -35.19 15.07 11.18
CA GLY A 277 -35.39 14.66 12.58
C GLY A 277 -35.11 13.18 12.87
N THR A 278 -34.48 12.44 11.94
CA THR A 278 -34.25 11.01 12.04
C THR A 278 -32.85 10.64 12.58
N LEU A 279 -31.97 11.62 12.75
CA LEU A 279 -30.59 11.45 13.26
C LEU A 279 -30.19 12.67 14.09
N GLY A 280 -29.44 12.46 15.19
CA GLY A 280 -28.79 13.54 15.94
C GLY A 280 -27.59 14.13 15.19
N LEU A 281 -27.24 15.39 15.50
CA LEU A 281 -26.13 16.15 14.89
C LEU A 281 -24.80 15.40 14.94
N THR A 282 -24.54 14.74 16.05
CA THR A 282 -23.32 13.99 16.36
C THR A 282 -23.14 12.74 15.51
N ALA A 283 -24.23 12.07 15.12
CA ALA A 283 -24.18 10.96 14.20
C ALA A 283 -23.60 11.39 12.83
N GLY A 284 -23.99 12.58 12.32
CA GLY A 284 -23.51 13.10 11.06
C GLY A 284 -22.00 13.34 11.01
N PHE A 285 -21.43 13.88 12.08
CA PHE A 285 -20.01 14.21 12.15
C PHE A 285 -19.10 12.99 12.11
N ILE A 286 -19.52 11.87 12.72
CA ILE A 286 -18.71 10.64 12.80
C ILE A 286 -18.81 9.78 11.55
N TYR A 287 -19.92 9.87 10.83
CA TYR A 287 -20.00 9.22 9.52
C TYR A 287 -19.11 9.89 8.46
N ALA A 288 -18.68 11.15 8.69
CA ALA A 288 -17.83 11.90 7.78
C ALA A 288 -16.33 11.73 8.01
N ILE A 289 -15.91 11.20 9.17
CA ILE A 289 -14.52 10.85 9.52
C ILE A 289 -14.22 9.40 9.12
#